data_6450e409d6c3f05029ee4c480f217faa
#
_entry.id   6450e409d6c3f05029ee4c480f217faa
#
_cell.length_a   1.000
_cell.length_b   1.000
_cell.length_c   1.000
_cell.angle_alpha   90.00
_cell.angle_beta   90.00
_cell.angle_gamma   90.00
#
_symmetry.space_group_name_H-M   'P 1'
#
loop_
_entity.id
_entity.type
_entity.pdbx_description
1 polymer ?
#
loop_
_entity_poly.entity_id
_entity_poly.type
_entity_poly.pdbx_seq_one_letter_code
_entity_poly.pdbx_strand_id
1 'polypeptide(L)'
;MNPLLEQFASEIDLSGPGNARLRRVFGHACVARIQHLLEEPEVIECLAVLGKFVQGEADNAALEVARADADRLANQHRGSKSIDGCGHAAVSASYAVANAINGRALQAASYAAYALVYADGGYGAVAQPEAFEPEFAWQLRTLKRLAQARPEPD
;
A
#
# COMPACT_ATOMS: atom_id res chain seq x y z
N MET A 1 -5.66 -1.98 11.85
CA MET A 1 -4.20 -2.13 11.85
C MET A 1 -3.83 -3.59 12.06
N ASN A 2 -2.70 -4.02 11.53
CA ASN A 2 -2.23 -5.40 11.58
C ASN A 2 -1.19 -5.53 12.72
N PRO A 3 -1.57 -6.00 13.93
CA PRO A 3 -0.67 -5.96 15.08
C PRO A 3 0.59 -6.81 14.91
N LEU A 4 0.47 -7.99 14.30
CA LEU A 4 1.62 -8.87 14.09
C LEU A 4 2.58 -8.28 13.06
N LEU A 5 2.06 -7.60 12.04
CA LEU A 5 2.89 -6.89 11.07
C LEU A 5 3.66 -5.74 11.74
N GLU A 6 2.98 -4.95 12.56
CA GLU A 6 3.61 -3.85 13.28
C GLU A 6 4.70 -4.35 14.22
N GLN A 7 4.45 -5.45 14.93
CA GLN A 7 5.45 -6.07 15.81
C GLN A 7 6.68 -6.48 15.02
N PHE A 8 6.50 -7.22 13.92
CA PHE A 8 7.62 -7.66 13.09
C PHE A 8 8.37 -6.47 12.47
N ALA A 9 7.65 -5.46 11.99
CA ALA A 9 8.26 -4.24 11.46
C ALA A 9 9.15 -3.54 12.49
N SER A 10 8.72 -3.52 13.74
CA SER A 10 9.51 -2.98 14.85
C SER A 10 10.77 -3.81 15.11
N GLU A 11 10.64 -5.13 15.10
CA GLU A 11 11.77 -6.05 15.32
C GLU A 11 12.88 -5.86 14.27
N ILE A 12 12.52 -5.61 13.02
CA ILE A 12 13.49 -5.41 11.95
C ILE A 12 13.87 -3.94 11.72
N ASP A 13 13.35 -3.02 12.56
CA ASP A 13 13.54 -1.58 12.41
C ASP A 13 13.16 -1.09 11.00
N LEU A 14 11.97 -1.46 10.56
CA LEU A 14 11.49 -1.12 9.20
C LEU A 14 11.52 0.39 8.94
N SER A 15 11.23 1.21 9.95
CA SER A 15 11.23 2.67 9.83
C SER A 15 12.64 3.27 9.83
N GLY A 16 13.68 2.47 10.10
CA GLY A 16 15.05 2.93 10.16
C GLY A 16 15.59 3.36 8.79
N PRO A 17 16.68 4.18 8.80
CA PRO A 17 17.23 4.75 7.56
C PRO A 17 17.80 3.69 6.61
N GLY A 18 18.27 2.56 7.13
CA GLY A 18 18.80 1.47 6.31
C GLY A 18 17.75 0.64 5.59
N ASN A 19 16.46 0.92 5.80
CA ASN A 19 15.36 0.10 5.26
C ASN A 19 14.46 0.86 4.30
N ALA A 20 14.90 1.99 3.76
CA ALA A 20 14.11 2.80 2.84
C ALA A 20 13.65 1.99 1.60
N ARG A 21 14.57 1.20 1.03
CA ARG A 21 14.24 0.35 -0.11
C ARG A 21 13.21 -0.72 0.27
N LEU A 22 13.42 -1.39 1.39
CA LEU A 22 12.51 -2.43 1.87
C LEU A 22 11.09 -1.87 2.08
N ARG A 23 10.97 -0.67 2.64
CA ARG A 23 9.66 -0.01 2.81
C ARG A 23 8.95 0.16 1.47
N ARG A 24 9.65 0.61 0.44
CA ARG A 24 9.04 0.83 -0.88
C ARG A 24 8.72 -0.47 -1.60
N VAL A 25 9.59 -1.46 -1.51
CA VAL A 25 9.35 -2.78 -2.10
C VAL A 25 8.12 -3.43 -1.46
N PHE A 26 8.03 -3.39 -0.13
CA PHE A 26 6.88 -3.94 0.58
C PHE A 26 5.60 -3.15 0.30
N GLY A 27 5.67 -1.83 0.35
CA GLY A 27 4.53 -0.97 0.02
C GLY A 27 4.02 -1.24 -1.39
N HIS A 28 4.91 -1.36 -2.36
CA HIS A 28 4.55 -1.71 -3.73
C HIS A 28 3.86 -3.08 -3.79
N ALA A 29 4.40 -4.08 -3.10
CA ALA A 29 3.79 -5.42 -3.08
C ALA A 29 2.35 -5.38 -2.54
N CYS A 30 2.10 -4.63 -1.48
CA CYS A 30 0.76 -4.48 -0.92
C CYS A 30 -0.19 -3.79 -1.90
N VAL A 31 0.26 -2.74 -2.58
CA VAL A 31 -0.60 -1.97 -3.48
C VAL A 31 -0.80 -2.69 -4.82
N ALA A 32 0.20 -3.39 -5.33
CA ALA A 32 0.05 -4.19 -6.55
C ALA A 32 -1.07 -5.21 -6.42
N ARG A 33 -1.29 -5.70 -5.22
CA ARG A 33 -2.33 -6.67 -4.90
C ARG A 33 -3.75 -6.11 -5.04
N ILE A 34 -3.89 -4.78 -4.92
CA ILE A 34 -5.19 -4.10 -4.98
C ILE A 34 -5.30 -3.15 -6.17
N GLN A 35 -4.38 -3.25 -7.14
CA GLN A 35 -4.38 -2.33 -8.28
C GLN A 35 -5.68 -2.39 -9.09
N HIS A 36 -6.36 -3.53 -9.11
CA HIS A 36 -7.64 -3.70 -9.78
C HIS A 36 -8.77 -2.86 -9.18
N LEU A 37 -8.58 -2.30 -7.98
CA LEU A 37 -9.55 -1.44 -7.30
C LEU A 37 -9.33 0.05 -7.61
N LEU A 38 -8.22 0.40 -8.24
CA LEU A 38 -7.93 1.79 -8.61
C LEU A 38 -8.84 2.23 -9.75
N GLU A 39 -9.47 3.39 -9.58
CA GLU A 39 -10.37 3.95 -10.60
C GLU A 39 -9.73 5.07 -11.40
N GLU A 40 -8.78 5.81 -10.77
CA GLU A 40 -8.15 6.97 -11.41
C GLU A 40 -6.95 6.54 -12.26
N PRO A 41 -6.98 6.75 -13.60
CA PRO A 41 -5.85 6.37 -14.46
C PRO A 41 -4.51 7.00 -14.04
N GLU A 42 -4.55 8.23 -13.55
CA GLU A 42 -3.33 8.93 -13.09
C GLU A 42 -2.73 8.26 -11.85
N VAL A 43 -3.54 7.71 -10.95
CA VAL A 43 -3.06 6.96 -9.79
C VAL A 43 -2.43 5.64 -10.23
N ILE A 44 -3.03 4.99 -11.22
CA ILE A 44 -2.47 3.76 -11.82
C ILE A 44 -1.08 4.06 -12.40
N GLU A 45 -0.92 5.20 -13.07
CA GLU A 45 0.38 5.62 -13.58
C GLU A 45 1.39 5.87 -12.45
N CYS A 46 0.96 6.47 -11.34
CA CYS A 46 1.81 6.66 -10.16
C CYS A 46 2.31 5.32 -9.61
N LEU A 47 1.42 4.33 -9.54
CA LEU A 47 1.80 2.99 -9.11
C LEU A 47 2.80 2.36 -10.07
N ALA A 48 2.63 2.55 -11.38
CA ALA A 48 3.58 2.05 -12.37
C ALA A 48 4.97 2.66 -12.19
N VAL A 49 5.05 3.95 -11.87
CA VAL A 49 6.33 4.61 -11.57
C VAL A 49 6.99 4.01 -10.33
N LEU A 50 6.22 3.76 -9.27
CA LEU A 50 6.75 3.10 -8.08
C LEU A 50 7.30 1.71 -8.42
N GLY A 51 6.57 0.94 -9.25
CA GLY A 51 7.03 -0.37 -9.71
C GLY A 51 8.36 -0.30 -10.45
N LYS A 52 8.52 0.67 -11.34
CA LYS A 52 9.78 0.90 -12.05
C LYS A 52 10.89 1.32 -11.10
N PHE A 53 10.57 2.19 -10.14
CA PHE A 53 11.55 2.66 -9.16
C PHE A 53 12.11 1.50 -8.33
N VAL A 54 11.27 0.60 -7.84
CA VAL A 54 11.74 -0.55 -7.04
C VAL A 54 12.52 -1.56 -7.86
N GLN A 55 12.37 -1.56 -9.19
CA GLN A 55 13.15 -2.38 -10.12
C GLN A 55 14.43 -1.69 -10.59
N GLY A 56 14.67 -0.45 -10.17
CA GLY A 56 15.82 0.33 -10.60
C GLY A 56 15.67 0.96 -11.99
N GLU A 57 14.46 1.00 -12.53
CA GLU A 57 14.17 1.51 -13.88
C GLU A 57 13.64 2.96 -13.89
N ALA A 58 13.47 3.57 -12.72
CA ALA A 58 13.09 4.97 -12.60
C ALA A 58 13.96 5.64 -11.53
N ASP A 59 14.23 6.93 -11.71
CA ASP A 59 15.07 7.70 -10.80
C ASP A 59 14.25 8.40 -9.71
N ASN A 60 14.95 9.06 -8.79
CA ASN A 60 14.33 9.82 -7.71
C ASN A 60 13.46 10.97 -8.22
N ALA A 61 13.84 11.61 -9.33
CA ALA A 61 13.06 12.72 -9.89
C ALA A 61 11.69 12.24 -10.38
N ALA A 62 11.65 11.09 -11.06
CA ALA A 62 10.39 10.48 -11.50
C ALA A 62 9.52 10.09 -10.29
N LEU A 63 10.13 9.53 -9.25
CA LEU A 63 9.42 9.16 -8.02
C LEU A 63 8.82 10.39 -7.34
N GLU A 64 9.56 11.51 -7.26
CA GLU A 64 9.07 12.74 -6.64
C GLU A 64 7.87 13.33 -7.37
N VAL A 65 7.86 13.29 -8.70
CA VAL A 65 6.71 13.75 -9.49
C VAL A 65 5.50 12.85 -9.21
N ALA A 66 5.70 11.54 -9.24
CA ALA A 66 4.62 10.58 -8.95
C ALA A 66 4.10 10.73 -7.52
N ARG A 67 4.99 11.02 -6.56
CA ARG A 67 4.61 11.25 -5.16
C ARG A 67 3.68 12.45 -5.02
N ALA A 68 4.05 13.57 -5.63
CA ALA A 68 3.23 14.79 -5.58
C ALA A 68 1.87 14.56 -6.22
N ASP A 69 1.83 13.89 -7.38
CA ASP A 69 0.59 13.57 -8.08
C ASP A 69 -0.29 12.62 -7.24
N ALA A 70 0.30 11.58 -6.67
CA ALA A 70 -0.46 10.61 -5.86
C ALA A 70 -1.06 11.25 -4.62
N ASP A 71 -0.30 12.12 -3.93
CA ASP A 71 -0.81 12.84 -2.76
C ASP A 71 -1.97 13.76 -3.13
N ARG A 72 -1.83 14.50 -4.23
CA ARG A 72 -2.89 15.38 -4.72
C ARG A 72 -4.14 14.59 -5.09
N LEU A 73 -3.98 13.52 -5.84
CA LEU A 73 -5.10 12.71 -6.33
C LEU A 73 -5.82 12.00 -5.18
N ALA A 74 -5.09 11.46 -4.22
CA ALA A 74 -5.70 10.82 -3.05
C ALA A 74 -6.56 11.81 -2.26
N ASN A 75 -6.04 13.03 -2.04
CA ASN A 75 -6.76 14.06 -1.30
C ASN A 75 -7.96 14.64 -2.06
N GLN A 76 -7.96 14.54 -3.39
CA GLN A 76 -9.04 15.02 -4.24
C GLN A 76 -10.07 13.93 -4.58
N HIS A 77 -9.76 12.67 -4.31
CA HIS A 77 -10.65 11.57 -4.62
C HIS A 77 -11.94 11.71 -3.82
N ARG A 78 -13.04 11.90 -4.52
CA ARG A 78 -14.33 12.03 -3.87
C ARG A 78 -14.85 10.65 -3.46
N GLY A 79 -15.41 10.59 -2.26
CA GLY A 79 -15.92 9.35 -1.72
C GLY A 79 -17.03 8.74 -2.56
N SER A 80 -17.37 7.55 -2.20
CA SER A 80 -18.28 6.66 -2.91
C SER A 80 -19.65 7.22 -3.14
N LYS A 81 -20.13 7.05 -4.36
CA LYS A 81 -21.57 7.11 -4.68
C LYS A 81 -22.19 5.71 -4.65
N SER A 82 -21.41 4.67 -4.38
CA SER A 82 -21.91 3.29 -4.38
C SER A 82 -22.49 2.91 -3.01
N ILE A 83 -23.52 2.09 -3.04
CA ILE A 83 -24.18 1.58 -1.83
C ILE A 83 -23.36 0.44 -1.22
N ASP A 84 -22.58 -0.26 -2.02
CA ASP A 84 -21.86 -1.48 -1.64
C ASP A 84 -20.43 -1.26 -1.11
N GLY A 85 -19.96 -0.01 -1.06
CA GLY A 85 -18.62 0.30 -0.59
C GLY A 85 -17.53 0.30 -1.65
N CYS A 86 -17.84 0.04 -2.93
CA CYS A 86 -16.84 0.01 -3.99
C CYS A 86 -16.07 1.32 -4.14
N GLY A 87 -16.75 2.45 -3.98
CA GLY A 87 -16.10 3.76 -4.02
C GLY A 87 -15.16 3.98 -2.83
N HIS A 88 -15.50 3.47 -1.64
CA HIS A 88 -14.59 3.51 -0.49
C HIS A 88 -13.38 2.61 -0.72
N ALA A 89 -13.55 1.47 -1.40
CA ALA A 89 -12.42 0.63 -1.81
C ALA A 89 -11.47 1.42 -2.72
N ALA A 90 -12.01 2.14 -3.71
CA ALA A 90 -11.18 2.95 -4.62
C ALA A 90 -10.46 4.08 -3.89
N VAL A 91 -11.12 4.77 -2.95
CA VAL A 91 -10.49 5.82 -2.13
C VAL A 91 -9.37 5.24 -1.29
N SER A 92 -9.62 4.13 -0.59
CA SER A 92 -8.60 3.45 0.21
C SER A 92 -7.43 3.00 -0.64
N ALA A 93 -7.68 2.48 -1.85
CA ALA A 93 -6.64 2.07 -2.78
C ALA A 93 -5.77 3.26 -3.20
N SER A 94 -6.36 4.42 -3.47
CA SER A 94 -5.61 5.64 -3.82
C SER A 94 -4.72 6.11 -2.67
N TYR A 95 -5.22 6.08 -1.43
CA TYR A 95 -4.40 6.39 -0.25
C TYR A 95 -3.29 5.37 -0.04
N ALA A 96 -3.53 4.09 -0.35
CA ALA A 96 -2.49 3.07 -0.29
C ALA A 96 -1.33 3.39 -1.24
N VAL A 97 -1.64 3.80 -2.48
CA VAL A 97 -0.61 4.20 -3.47
C VAL A 97 0.20 5.38 -2.95
N ALA A 98 -0.47 6.43 -2.48
CA ALA A 98 0.21 7.63 -1.98
C ALA A 98 1.16 7.29 -0.83
N ASN A 99 0.71 6.47 0.12
CA ASN A 99 1.54 6.07 1.24
C ASN A 99 2.72 5.18 0.82
N ALA A 100 2.51 4.28 -0.14
CA ALA A 100 3.58 3.42 -0.64
C ALA A 100 4.70 4.24 -1.30
N ILE A 101 4.34 5.22 -2.13
CA ILE A 101 5.31 6.09 -2.80
C ILE A 101 6.07 6.94 -1.78
N ASN A 102 5.40 7.39 -0.73
CA ASN A 102 6.02 8.16 0.35
C ASN A 102 6.88 7.30 1.30
N GLY A 103 6.96 6.01 1.09
CA GLY A 103 7.73 5.11 1.95
C GLY A 103 7.06 4.81 3.29
N ARG A 104 5.77 5.08 3.42
CA ARG A 104 4.98 4.77 4.62
C ARG A 104 4.35 3.39 4.47
N ALA A 105 5.19 2.37 4.60
CA ALA A 105 4.83 1.00 4.24
C ALA A 105 3.68 0.42 5.08
N LEU A 106 3.65 0.68 6.38
CA LEU A 106 2.59 0.16 7.25
C LEU A 106 1.25 0.82 6.96
N GLN A 107 1.26 2.11 6.68
CA GLN A 107 0.05 2.83 6.27
C GLN A 107 -0.46 2.33 4.92
N ALA A 108 0.45 2.11 3.96
CA ALA A 108 0.10 1.53 2.67
C ALA A 108 -0.54 0.15 2.84
N ALA A 109 0.03 -0.71 3.67
CA ALA A 109 -0.52 -2.02 3.98
C ALA A 109 -1.92 -1.91 4.60
N SER A 110 -2.11 -0.99 5.54
CA SER A 110 -3.39 -0.78 6.20
C SER A 110 -4.48 -0.36 5.20
N TYR A 111 -4.21 0.65 4.39
CA TYR A 111 -5.18 1.10 3.38
C TYR A 111 -5.45 0.03 2.32
N ALA A 112 -4.44 -0.74 1.93
CA ALA A 112 -4.63 -1.86 0.99
C ALA A 112 -5.56 -2.92 1.56
N ALA A 113 -5.40 -3.26 2.84
CA ALA A 113 -6.29 -4.22 3.51
C ALA A 113 -7.73 -3.69 3.59
N TYR A 114 -7.91 -2.42 3.96
CA TYR A 114 -9.24 -1.79 3.96
C TYR A 114 -9.86 -1.82 2.57
N ALA A 115 -9.09 -1.51 1.53
CA ALA A 115 -9.60 -1.54 0.16
C ALA A 115 -10.16 -2.92 -0.21
N LEU A 116 -9.43 -3.98 0.12
CA LEU A 116 -9.88 -5.35 -0.15
C LEU A 116 -11.15 -5.70 0.63
N VAL A 117 -11.19 -5.37 1.92
CA VAL A 117 -12.34 -5.70 2.76
C VAL A 117 -13.59 -4.93 2.32
N TYR A 118 -13.46 -3.65 1.97
CA TYR A 118 -14.57 -2.88 1.39
C TYR A 118 -15.06 -3.49 0.09
N ALA A 119 -14.14 -3.89 -0.79
CA ALA A 119 -14.49 -4.46 -2.10
C ALA A 119 -15.21 -5.80 -1.97
N ASP A 120 -14.78 -6.64 -1.02
CA ASP A 120 -15.30 -7.99 -0.87
C ASP A 120 -16.59 -8.05 -0.04
N GLY A 121 -16.71 -7.23 0.98
CA GLY A 121 -17.82 -7.33 1.93
C GLY A 121 -18.56 -6.03 2.26
N GLY A 122 -18.19 -4.93 1.63
CA GLY A 122 -18.82 -3.63 1.85
C GLY A 122 -18.62 -3.08 3.25
N TYR A 123 -19.50 -2.17 3.65
CA TYR A 123 -19.39 -1.46 4.94
C TYR A 123 -19.45 -2.37 6.16
N GLY A 124 -20.27 -3.43 6.09
CA GLY A 124 -20.43 -4.36 7.21
C GLY A 124 -19.16 -5.14 7.54
N ALA A 125 -18.41 -5.53 6.52
CA ALA A 125 -17.20 -6.34 6.68
C ALA A 125 -16.09 -5.57 7.42
N VAL A 126 -16.01 -4.25 7.23
CA VAL A 126 -14.98 -3.41 7.85
C VAL A 126 -15.06 -3.41 9.37
N ALA A 127 -16.25 -3.67 9.91
CA ALA A 127 -16.45 -3.77 11.36
C ALA A 127 -16.09 -5.16 11.93
N GLN A 128 -15.74 -6.13 11.09
CA GLN A 128 -15.44 -7.49 11.48
C GLN A 128 -13.94 -7.77 11.41
N PRO A 129 -13.24 -7.97 12.54
CA PRO A 129 -11.80 -8.24 12.51
C PRO A 129 -11.41 -9.44 11.64
N GLU A 130 -12.25 -10.47 11.61
CA GLU A 130 -12.02 -11.70 10.84
C GLU A 130 -11.91 -11.45 9.34
N ALA A 131 -12.57 -10.42 8.83
CA ALA A 131 -12.51 -10.08 7.41
C ALA A 131 -11.11 -9.65 6.96
N PHE A 132 -10.30 -9.15 7.89
CA PHE A 132 -8.92 -8.70 7.61
C PHE A 132 -7.88 -9.81 7.73
N GLU A 133 -8.20 -10.92 8.41
CA GLU A 133 -7.20 -11.95 8.72
C GLU A 133 -6.44 -12.51 7.52
N PRO A 134 -7.08 -12.88 6.40
CA PRO A 134 -6.34 -13.42 5.26
C PRO A 134 -5.33 -12.43 4.68
N GLU A 135 -5.72 -11.18 4.53
CA GLU A 135 -4.84 -10.16 4.01
C GLU A 135 -3.73 -9.80 4.99
N PHE A 136 -4.05 -9.71 6.27
CA PHE A 136 -3.05 -9.46 7.31
C PHE A 136 -1.99 -10.59 7.36
N ALA A 137 -2.42 -11.84 7.22
CA ALA A 137 -1.51 -12.98 7.17
C ALA A 137 -0.61 -12.92 5.93
N TRP A 138 -1.17 -12.56 4.78
CA TRP A 138 -0.40 -12.40 3.55
C TRP A 138 0.65 -11.29 3.68
N GLN A 139 0.27 -10.15 4.27
CA GLN A 139 1.17 -9.02 4.48
C GLN A 139 2.36 -9.41 5.36
N LEU A 140 2.09 -10.10 6.46
CA LEU A 140 3.16 -10.54 7.36
C LEU A 140 4.11 -11.51 6.68
N ARG A 141 3.59 -12.52 5.99
CA ARG A 141 4.41 -13.48 5.25
C ARG A 141 5.26 -12.77 4.19
N THR A 142 4.67 -11.79 3.50
CA THR A 142 5.35 -11.06 2.44
C THR A 142 6.49 -10.22 2.99
N LEU A 143 6.25 -9.48 4.09
CA LEU A 143 7.33 -8.69 4.68
C LEU A 143 8.46 -9.57 5.20
N LYS A 144 8.13 -10.70 5.85
CA LYS A 144 9.14 -11.65 6.31
C LYS A 144 10.01 -12.17 5.16
N ARG A 145 9.37 -12.55 4.06
CA ARG A 145 10.07 -13.05 2.87
C ARG A 145 10.99 -11.97 2.28
N LEU A 146 10.49 -10.76 2.12
CA LEU A 146 11.26 -9.64 1.57
C LEU A 146 12.44 -9.25 2.47
N ALA A 147 12.24 -9.27 3.77
CA ALA A 147 13.29 -8.95 4.74
C ALA A 147 14.43 -9.98 4.70
N GLN A 148 14.10 -11.26 4.51
CA GLN A 148 15.10 -12.32 4.38
C GLN A 148 15.85 -12.27 3.05
N ALA A 149 15.18 -11.88 1.97
CA ALA A 149 15.74 -11.86 0.63
C ALA A 149 16.57 -10.60 0.35
N ARG A 150 16.45 -9.55 1.19
CA ARG A 150 17.19 -8.31 0.94
C ARG A 150 18.69 -8.53 1.14
N PRO A 151 19.54 -7.89 0.31
CA PRO A 151 20.97 -7.80 0.62
C PRO A 151 21.18 -6.95 1.88
N GLU A 152 22.42 -6.73 2.28
CA GLU A 152 22.75 -5.89 3.44
C GLU A 152 21.91 -4.60 3.47
N PRO A 153 21.51 -4.11 4.65
CA PRO A 153 20.81 -2.82 4.77
C PRO A 153 21.58 -1.68 4.12
N ASP A 154 20.85 -0.74 3.56
CA ASP A 154 21.42 0.43 2.84
C ASP A 154 22.39 1.26 3.68
#